data_85ab9c856defd6e68201757d4a4ae5b1
#
_entry.id   85ab9c856defd6e68201757d4a4ae5b1
#
_cell.length_a   1.000
_cell.length_b   1.000
_cell.length_c   1.000
_cell.angle_alpha   90.00
_cell.angle_beta   90.00
_cell.angle_gamma   90.00
#
_symmetry.space_group_name_H-M   'P 1'
#
loop_
_entity.id
_entity.type
_entity.pdbx_description
1 polymer ?
#
loop_
_entity_poly.entity_id
_entity_poly.type
_entity_poly.pdbx_seq_one_letter_code
_entity_poly.pdbx_strand_id
1 'polypeptide(L)'
;PTMQTLLAHPPKEITPQPLARLKDIEWIAGPNPLNLVVIGPTGSGKSFLIQALAHNACMQLLSVKYWRLAELAARLDEIRQDIAATNDLVKKISKYHLVIFDDFFTTEISPHATRVLFEIMEARTGQATAIVSQTGASDWGKFIPNQVTAESLINRIMHPSMTIALNGETNLRQTYQPREKL
;
A
#
# COMPACT_ATOMS: atom_id res chain seq x y z
N PRO A 1 5.76 -14.45 -5.99
CA PRO A 1 5.51 -13.35 -6.95
C PRO A 1 6.80 -12.57 -7.23
N THR A 2 7.15 -12.43 -8.50
CA THR A 2 8.29 -11.65 -8.96
C THR A 2 7.87 -10.73 -10.10
N MET A 3 8.65 -9.69 -10.39
CA MET A 3 8.39 -8.83 -11.56
C MET A 3 8.44 -9.62 -12.86
N GLN A 4 9.34 -10.58 -12.99
CA GLN A 4 9.41 -11.46 -14.18
C GLN A 4 8.09 -12.21 -14.40
N THR A 5 7.52 -12.78 -13.33
CA THR A 5 6.24 -13.49 -13.38
C THR A 5 5.09 -12.53 -13.72
N LEU A 6 5.09 -11.34 -13.13
CA LEU A 6 4.08 -10.31 -13.40
C LEU A 6 4.13 -9.83 -14.86
N LEU A 7 5.33 -9.62 -15.39
CA LEU A 7 5.53 -9.16 -16.77
C LEU A 7 5.21 -10.23 -17.81
N ALA A 8 5.39 -11.52 -17.47
CA ALA A 8 5.03 -12.63 -18.35
C ALA A 8 3.50 -12.73 -18.55
N HIS A 9 2.73 -12.41 -17.50
CA HIS A 9 1.27 -12.51 -17.50
C HIS A 9 0.65 -11.33 -16.73
N PRO A 10 0.72 -10.10 -17.29
CA PRO A 10 0.20 -8.93 -16.60
C PRO A 10 -1.33 -9.00 -16.48
N PRO A 11 -1.90 -8.47 -15.39
CA PRO A 11 -3.34 -8.26 -15.32
C PRO A 11 -3.82 -7.38 -16.48
N LYS A 12 -4.94 -7.76 -17.09
CA LYS A 12 -5.50 -7.04 -18.25
C LYS A 12 -5.87 -5.59 -17.94
N GLU A 13 -6.16 -5.32 -16.67
CA GLU A 13 -6.53 -4.00 -16.17
C GLU A 13 -5.34 -3.04 -16.09
N ILE A 14 -4.11 -3.56 -16.12
CA ILE A 14 -2.91 -2.73 -16.10
C ILE A 14 -2.44 -2.54 -17.54
N THR A 15 -2.63 -1.34 -18.06
CA THR A 15 -2.16 -0.98 -19.38
C THR A 15 -0.62 -0.95 -19.43
N PRO A 16 0.00 -1.07 -20.63
CA PRO A 16 1.46 -1.15 -20.75
C PRO A 16 2.24 0.01 -20.14
N GLN A 17 1.71 1.24 -20.19
CA GLN A 17 2.39 2.42 -19.67
C GLN A 17 2.49 2.44 -18.14
N PRO A 18 1.42 2.25 -17.35
CA PRO A 18 1.52 2.05 -15.91
C PRO A 18 2.39 0.86 -15.49
N LEU A 19 2.31 -0.25 -16.23
CA LEU A 19 3.13 -1.43 -15.95
C LEU A 19 4.63 -1.14 -16.13
N ALA A 20 5.00 -0.45 -17.20
CA ALA A 20 6.38 -0.03 -17.43
C ALA A 20 6.89 0.89 -16.32
N ARG A 21 6.05 1.83 -15.86
CA ARG A 21 6.38 2.72 -14.76
C ARG A 21 6.58 1.98 -13.43
N LEU A 22 5.77 0.96 -13.15
CA LEU A 22 5.90 0.14 -11.95
C LEU A 22 7.10 -0.81 -11.99
N LYS A 23 7.51 -1.24 -13.19
CA LYS A 23 8.73 -2.04 -13.37
C LYS A 23 9.97 -1.25 -13.00
N ASP A 24 9.99 0.03 -13.32
CA ASP A 24 11.07 0.93 -12.94
C ASP A 24 10.88 1.38 -11.49
N ILE A 25 11.94 1.24 -10.68
CA ILE A 25 11.90 1.68 -9.26
C ILE A 25 11.89 3.20 -9.08
N GLU A 26 11.93 3.97 -10.15
CA GLU A 26 11.89 5.44 -10.08
C GLU A 26 10.63 5.97 -9.36
N TRP A 27 9.51 5.25 -9.40
CA TRP A 27 8.33 5.64 -8.63
C TRP A 27 8.53 5.56 -7.11
N ILE A 28 9.56 4.81 -6.65
CA ILE A 28 9.94 4.68 -5.23
C ILE A 28 11.15 5.55 -4.91
N ALA A 29 12.22 5.42 -5.69
CA ALA A 29 13.54 5.99 -5.40
C ALA A 29 14.00 7.06 -6.40
N GLY A 30 13.16 7.43 -7.36
CA GLY A 30 13.44 8.49 -8.32
C GLY A 30 13.28 9.90 -7.73
N PRO A 31 13.46 10.93 -8.56
CA PRO A 31 13.39 12.32 -8.11
C PRO A 31 12.00 12.77 -7.68
N ASN A 32 10.96 12.08 -8.16
CA ASN A 32 9.56 12.38 -7.84
C ASN A 32 8.82 11.10 -7.41
N PRO A 33 9.07 10.58 -6.20
CA PRO A 33 8.36 9.43 -5.71
C PRO A 33 6.85 9.70 -5.64
N LEU A 34 6.06 8.66 -5.84
CA LEU A 34 4.61 8.77 -5.74
C LEU A 34 4.02 7.60 -4.97
N ASN A 35 2.83 7.80 -4.45
CA ASN A 35 2.07 6.75 -3.81
C ASN A 35 1.42 5.84 -4.87
N LEU A 36 1.26 4.57 -4.52
CA LEU A 36 0.53 3.61 -5.32
C LEU A 36 -0.74 3.19 -4.58
N VAL A 37 -1.88 3.31 -5.22
CA VAL A 37 -3.16 2.85 -4.69
C VAL A 37 -3.65 1.69 -5.54
N VAL A 38 -3.77 0.51 -4.94
CA VAL A 38 -4.26 -0.71 -5.60
C VAL A 38 -5.60 -1.07 -4.99
N ILE A 39 -6.64 -1.03 -5.82
CA ILE A 39 -8.02 -1.33 -5.39
C ILE A 39 -8.59 -2.51 -6.17
N GLY A 40 -9.49 -3.22 -5.55
CA GLY A 40 -10.20 -4.33 -6.18
C GLY A 40 -10.78 -5.32 -5.16
N PRO A 41 -11.73 -6.17 -5.59
CA PRO A 41 -12.35 -7.15 -4.72
C PRO A 41 -11.35 -8.18 -4.20
N THR A 42 -11.77 -8.94 -3.20
CA THR A 42 -10.97 -10.07 -2.70
C THR A 42 -10.69 -11.06 -3.85
N GLY A 43 -9.47 -11.53 -3.93
CA GLY A 43 -9.05 -12.47 -4.99
C GLY A 43 -8.71 -11.83 -6.34
N SER A 44 -8.78 -10.50 -6.48
CA SER A 44 -8.46 -9.81 -7.75
C SER A 44 -6.98 -9.74 -8.11
N GLY A 45 -6.09 -10.26 -7.26
CA GLY A 45 -4.65 -10.27 -7.53
C GLY A 45 -3.85 -9.13 -6.90
N LYS A 46 -4.47 -8.27 -6.08
CA LYS A 46 -3.78 -7.16 -5.40
C LYS A 46 -2.54 -7.61 -4.64
N SER A 47 -2.67 -8.66 -3.83
CA SER A 47 -1.55 -9.19 -3.03
C SER A 47 -0.42 -9.73 -3.91
N PHE A 48 -0.74 -10.33 -5.06
CA PHE A 48 0.26 -10.79 -6.01
C PHE A 48 1.04 -9.61 -6.59
N LEU A 49 0.32 -8.59 -7.06
CA LEU A 49 0.91 -7.38 -7.61
C LEU A 49 1.85 -6.70 -6.61
N ILE A 50 1.34 -6.44 -5.40
CA ILE A 50 2.12 -5.71 -4.40
C ILE A 50 3.35 -6.50 -3.92
N GLN A 51 3.25 -7.83 -3.81
CA GLN A 51 4.38 -8.68 -3.47
C GLN A 51 5.44 -8.70 -4.58
N ALA A 52 5.05 -8.71 -5.85
CA ALA A 52 5.98 -8.63 -6.97
C ALA A 52 6.74 -7.29 -6.97
N LEU A 53 6.04 -6.18 -6.71
CA LEU A 53 6.64 -4.85 -6.63
C LEU A 53 7.56 -4.73 -5.41
N ALA A 54 7.16 -5.22 -4.25
CA ALA A 54 7.97 -5.23 -3.04
C ALA A 54 9.24 -6.06 -3.23
N HIS A 55 9.12 -7.24 -3.82
CA HIS A 55 10.27 -8.09 -4.15
C HIS A 55 11.24 -7.37 -5.09
N ASN A 56 10.73 -6.73 -6.14
CA ASN A 56 11.57 -5.96 -7.06
C ASN A 56 12.33 -4.83 -6.34
N ALA A 57 11.66 -4.08 -5.46
CA ALA A 57 12.29 -3.05 -4.67
C ALA A 57 13.41 -3.59 -3.77
N CYS A 58 13.16 -4.71 -3.08
CA CYS A 58 14.18 -5.38 -2.26
C CYS A 58 15.37 -5.87 -3.08
N MET A 59 15.14 -6.40 -4.28
CA MET A 59 16.21 -6.82 -5.20
C MET A 59 17.08 -5.65 -5.66
N GLN A 60 16.54 -4.44 -5.66
CA GLN A 60 17.25 -3.19 -5.94
C GLN A 60 17.79 -2.52 -4.65
N LEU A 61 17.88 -3.27 -3.55
CA LEU A 61 18.42 -2.84 -2.25
C LEU A 61 17.62 -1.70 -1.59
N LEU A 62 16.35 -1.55 -1.94
CA LEU A 62 15.45 -0.61 -1.27
C LEU A 62 14.83 -1.26 -0.04
N SER A 63 14.69 -0.51 1.03
CA SER A 63 14.02 -0.97 2.25
C SER A 63 12.50 -0.92 2.09
N VAL A 64 11.84 -2.02 2.41
CA VAL A 64 10.38 -2.16 2.30
C VAL A 64 9.80 -2.61 3.63
N LYS A 65 8.70 -2.01 4.04
CA LYS A 65 7.93 -2.42 5.22
C LYS A 65 6.49 -2.67 4.84
N TYR A 66 5.96 -3.80 5.27
CA TYR A 66 4.58 -4.21 5.10
C TYR A 66 3.83 -4.17 6.42
N TRP A 67 2.64 -3.59 6.41
CA TRP A 67 1.69 -3.58 7.51
C TRP A 67 0.28 -3.86 7.00
N ARG A 68 -0.45 -4.70 7.67
CA ARG A 68 -1.91 -4.63 7.60
C ARG A 68 -2.37 -3.47 8.47
N LEU A 69 -3.30 -2.66 7.96
CA LEU A 69 -3.74 -1.47 8.70
C LEU A 69 -4.27 -1.81 10.09
N ALA A 70 -5.08 -2.86 10.22
CA ALA A 70 -5.63 -3.27 11.51
C ALA A 70 -4.53 -3.68 12.52
N GLU A 71 -3.47 -4.33 12.07
CA GLU A 71 -2.33 -4.71 12.92
C GLU A 71 -1.54 -3.49 13.37
N LEU A 72 -1.30 -2.54 12.48
CA LEU A 72 -0.66 -1.27 12.84
C LEU A 72 -1.53 -0.48 13.85
N ALA A 73 -2.83 -0.39 13.59
CA ALA A 73 -3.76 0.31 14.48
C ALA A 73 -3.79 -0.30 15.87
N ALA A 74 -3.82 -1.64 15.97
CA ALA A 74 -3.76 -2.35 17.24
C ALA A 74 -2.45 -2.06 17.98
N ARG A 75 -1.33 -2.03 17.28
CA ARG A 75 -0.02 -1.69 17.87
C ARG A 75 0.01 -0.25 18.37
N LEU A 76 -0.52 0.69 17.61
CA LEU A 76 -0.62 2.10 18.00
C LEU A 76 -1.50 2.29 19.24
N ASP A 77 -2.62 1.57 19.33
CA ASP A 77 -3.50 1.62 20.48
C ASP A 77 -2.85 0.98 21.73
N GLU A 78 -2.09 -0.09 21.57
CA GLU A 78 -1.33 -0.74 22.64
C GLU A 78 -0.31 0.21 23.29
N ILE A 79 0.39 1.00 22.48
CA ILE A 79 1.41 1.95 22.96
C ILE A 79 0.87 3.37 23.16
N ARG A 80 -0.45 3.55 23.15
CA ARG A 80 -1.11 4.86 23.18
C ARG A 80 -0.64 5.77 24.30
N GLN A 81 -0.35 5.23 25.47
CA GLN A 81 0.11 5.98 26.64
C GLN A 81 1.62 6.26 26.65
N ASP A 82 2.35 5.62 25.75
CA ASP A 82 3.79 5.79 25.60
C ASP A 82 4.09 6.67 24.38
N ILE A 83 4.22 7.97 24.62
CA ILE A 83 4.49 8.96 23.57
C ILE A 83 5.84 8.70 22.90
N ALA A 84 6.86 8.31 23.67
CA ALA A 84 8.18 8.02 23.13
C ALA A 84 8.14 6.82 22.18
N ALA A 85 7.47 5.72 22.58
CA ALA A 85 7.30 4.54 21.73
C ALA A 85 6.51 4.85 20.46
N THR A 86 5.47 5.68 20.55
CA THR A 86 4.69 6.11 19.39
C THR A 86 5.55 6.91 18.42
N ASN A 87 6.29 7.89 18.90
CA ASN A 87 7.18 8.71 18.08
C ASN A 87 8.30 7.88 17.44
N ASP A 88 8.85 6.92 18.15
CA ASP A 88 9.87 6.00 17.63
C ASP A 88 9.31 5.13 16.50
N LEU A 89 8.09 4.63 16.65
CA LEU A 89 7.42 3.84 15.61
C LEU A 89 7.15 4.68 14.36
N VAL A 90 6.61 5.89 14.50
CA VAL A 90 6.40 6.83 13.38
C VAL A 90 7.72 7.11 12.67
N LYS A 91 8.77 7.45 13.41
CA LYS A 91 10.10 7.72 12.87
C LYS A 91 10.70 6.51 12.16
N LYS A 92 10.51 5.31 12.70
CA LYS A 92 10.98 4.06 12.09
C LYS A 92 10.27 3.79 10.77
N ILE A 93 8.93 3.91 10.74
CA ILE A 93 8.12 3.71 9.53
C ILE A 93 8.47 4.76 8.47
N SER A 94 8.75 6.00 8.86
CA SER A 94 9.09 7.08 7.92
C SER A 94 10.40 6.88 7.17
N LYS A 95 11.29 6.00 7.63
CA LYS A 95 12.62 5.80 7.02
C LYS A 95 12.66 4.79 5.88
N TYR A 96 11.62 3.97 5.72
CA TYR A 96 11.60 2.98 4.64
C TYR A 96 11.39 3.65 3.28
N HIS A 97 12.07 3.14 2.25
CA HIS A 97 11.86 3.61 0.88
C HIS A 97 10.43 3.36 0.41
N LEU A 98 9.88 2.19 0.72
CA LEU A 98 8.50 1.83 0.43
C LEU A 98 7.82 1.29 1.70
N VAL A 99 6.67 1.84 2.03
CA VAL A 99 5.77 1.27 3.04
C VAL A 99 4.49 0.82 2.37
N ILE A 100 4.04 -0.37 2.70
CA ILE A 100 2.80 -0.96 2.19
C ILE A 100 1.80 -1.06 3.33
N PHE A 101 0.64 -0.44 3.17
CA PHE A 101 -0.51 -0.61 4.03
C PHE A 101 -1.55 -1.45 3.30
N ASP A 102 -1.72 -2.69 3.74
CA ASP A 102 -2.67 -3.64 3.18
C ASP A 102 -3.97 -3.71 4.00
N ASP A 103 -5.02 -4.24 3.39
CA ASP A 103 -6.37 -4.29 3.96
C ASP A 103 -6.83 -2.92 4.49
N PHE A 104 -6.58 -1.89 3.68
CA PHE A 104 -6.75 -0.50 4.07
C PHE A 104 -8.24 -0.16 4.22
N PHE A 105 -8.62 0.25 5.44
CA PHE A 105 -10.01 0.55 5.82
C PHE A 105 -11.02 -0.53 5.40
N THR A 106 -10.74 -1.79 5.67
CA THR A 106 -11.75 -2.86 5.68
C THR A 106 -12.59 -2.85 6.95
N THR A 107 -12.04 -2.30 8.03
CA THR A 107 -12.68 -2.09 9.32
C THR A 107 -12.33 -0.71 9.87
N GLU A 108 -13.14 -0.23 10.81
CA GLU A 108 -12.80 1.00 11.55
C GLU A 108 -11.53 0.80 12.39
N ILE A 109 -10.77 1.87 12.53
CA ILE A 109 -9.68 1.97 13.48
C ILE A 109 -9.97 3.10 14.47
N SER A 110 -9.31 3.10 15.62
CA SER A 110 -9.55 4.12 16.63
C SER A 110 -9.23 5.53 16.14
N PRO A 111 -9.85 6.58 16.71
CA PRO A 111 -9.49 7.97 16.40
C PRO A 111 -8.00 8.26 16.66
N HIS A 112 -7.44 7.66 17.71
CA HIS A 112 -6.01 7.76 17.99
C HIS A 112 -5.15 7.17 16.87
N ALA A 113 -5.44 5.93 16.44
CA ALA A 113 -4.72 5.28 15.34
C ALA A 113 -4.85 6.06 14.03
N THR A 114 -6.03 6.62 13.74
CA THR A 114 -6.25 7.46 12.56
C THR A 114 -5.37 8.70 12.57
N ARG A 115 -5.27 9.38 13.72
CA ARG A 115 -4.42 10.55 13.87
C ARG A 115 -2.95 10.21 13.66
N VAL A 116 -2.46 9.12 14.27
CA VAL A 116 -1.07 8.71 14.10
C VAL A 116 -0.79 8.24 12.67
N LEU A 117 -1.74 7.58 12.02
CA LEU A 117 -1.63 7.24 10.60
C LEU A 117 -1.44 8.50 9.74
N PHE A 118 -2.19 9.56 10.01
CA PHE A 118 -2.00 10.85 9.35
C PHE A 118 -0.58 11.41 9.58
N GLU A 119 -0.09 11.36 10.81
CA GLU A 119 1.28 11.79 11.14
C GLU A 119 2.33 10.96 10.39
N ILE A 120 2.12 9.65 10.25
CA ILE A 120 2.99 8.76 9.44
C ILE A 120 2.97 9.21 7.97
N MET A 121 1.81 9.48 7.40
CA MET A 121 1.71 9.92 6.01
C MET A 121 2.35 11.30 5.80
N GLU A 122 2.25 12.20 6.76
CA GLU A 122 2.96 13.48 6.71
C GLU A 122 4.47 13.31 6.78
N ALA A 123 4.96 12.48 7.70
CA ALA A 123 6.38 12.19 7.84
C ALA A 123 6.96 11.50 6.59
N ARG A 124 6.12 10.84 5.80
CA ARG A 124 6.48 10.18 4.55
C ARG A 124 6.30 11.04 3.30
N THR A 125 6.00 12.32 3.43
CA THR A 125 5.93 13.23 2.27
C THR A 125 7.21 13.16 1.47
N GLY A 126 7.10 12.95 0.15
CA GLY A 126 8.25 12.75 -0.73
C GLY A 126 8.84 11.33 -0.73
N GLN A 127 8.16 10.38 -0.10
CA GLN A 127 8.50 8.95 -0.14
C GLN A 127 7.30 8.14 -0.64
N ALA A 128 7.57 6.98 -1.22
CA ALA A 128 6.53 6.12 -1.78
C ALA A 128 5.82 5.32 -0.69
N THR A 129 4.50 5.38 -0.69
CA THR A 129 3.63 4.53 0.11
C THR A 129 2.63 3.82 -0.79
N ALA A 130 2.50 2.51 -0.64
CA ALA A 130 1.50 1.72 -1.36
C ALA A 130 0.31 1.41 -0.45
N ILE A 131 -0.87 1.70 -0.94
CA ILE A 131 -2.15 1.42 -0.27
C ILE A 131 -2.85 0.32 -1.03
N VAL A 132 -3.23 -0.74 -0.34
CA VAL A 132 -3.97 -1.87 -0.91
C VAL A 132 -5.32 -1.97 -0.23
N SER A 133 -6.39 -1.80 -1.00
CA SER A 133 -7.75 -1.74 -0.47
C SER A 133 -8.74 -2.52 -1.33
N GLN A 134 -9.84 -2.94 -0.72
CA GLN A 134 -10.97 -3.51 -1.46
C GLN A 134 -11.81 -2.43 -2.13
N THR A 135 -11.76 -1.21 -1.62
CA THR A 135 -12.57 -0.07 -2.05
C THR A 135 -11.71 1.13 -2.38
N GLY A 136 -12.25 2.06 -3.17
CA GLY A 136 -11.60 3.31 -3.51
C GLY A 136 -11.62 4.34 -2.37
N ALA A 137 -10.87 5.41 -2.57
CA ALA A 137 -10.69 6.48 -1.58
C ALA A 137 -12.01 7.13 -1.12
N SER A 138 -13.01 7.20 -1.98
CA SER A 138 -14.35 7.74 -1.64
C SER A 138 -15.07 6.96 -0.53
N ASP A 139 -14.75 5.67 -0.38
CA ASP A 139 -15.36 4.81 0.65
C ASP A 139 -14.59 4.84 1.98
N TRP A 140 -13.33 5.26 1.98
CA TRP A 140 -12.53 5.27 3.21
C TRP A 140 -13.05 6.25 4.25
N GLY A 141 -13.64 7.35 3.83
CA GLY A 141 -14.25 8.35 4.71
C GLY A 141 -15.34 7.79 5.61
N LYS A 142 -16.01 6.70 5.22
CA LYS A 142 -17.03 6.02 6.02
C LYS A 142 -16.47 5.39 7.30
N PHE A 143 -15.18 5.08 7.32
CA PHE A 143 -14.48 4.46 8.45
C PHE A 143 -13.77 5.49 9.35
N ILE A 144 -13.83 6.78 9.01
CA ILE A 144 -13.16 7.85 9.74
C ILE A 144 -14.25 8.81 10.23
N PRO A 145 -14.52 8.84 11.56
CA PRO A 145 -15.64 9.63 12.10
C PRO A 145 -15.53 11.13 11.86
N ASN A 146 -14.31 11.67 11.89
CA ASN A 146 -14.06 13.10 11.65
C ASN A 146 -13.82 13.36 10.16
N GLN A 147 -14.74 14.08 9.52
CA GLN A 147 -14.69 14.35 8.09
C GLN A 147 -13.45 15.17 7.68
N VAL A 148 -13.04 16.15 8.46
CA VAL A 148 -11.84 16.96 8.16
C VAL A 148 -10.58 16.09 8.19
N THR A 149 -10.46 15.22 9.19
CA THR A 149 -9.36 14.26 9.29
C THR A 149 -9.38 13.27 8.11
N ALA A 150 -10.58 12.79 7.73
CA ALA A 150 -10.74 11.89 6.59
C ALA A 150 -10.27 12.54 5.29
N GLU A 151 -10.75 13.73 5.00
CA GLU A 151 -10.37 14.48 3.79
C GLU A 151 -8.87 14.77 3.74
N SER A 152 -8.29 15.18 4.87
CA SER A 152 -6.86 15.48 4.98
C SER A 152 -6.00 14.22 4.75
N LEU A 153 -6.38 13.08 5.33
CA LEU A 153 -5.68 11.82 5.16
C LEU A 153 -5.78 11.33 3.71
N ILE A 154 -6.99 11.35 3.14
CA ILE A 154 -7.23 10.91 1.76
C ILE A 154 -6.43 11.78 0.78
N ASN A 155 -6.46 13.09 0.94
CA ASN A 155 -5.67 13.99 0.11
C ASN A 155 -4.18 13.71 0.20
N ARG A 156 -3.67 13.43 1.38
CA ARG A 156 -2.26 13.10 1.58
C ARG A 156 -1.86 11.83 0.86
N ILE A 157 -2.72 10.82 0.84
CA ILE A 157 -2.48 9.55 0.14
C ILE A 157 -2.56 9.74 -1.38
N MET A 158 -3.58 10.45 -1.85
CA MET A 158 -3.91 10.53 -3.28
C MET A 158 -3.04 11.52 -4.06
N HIS A 159 -2.31 12.42 -3.41
CA HIS A 159 -1.53 13.45 -4.09
C HIS A 159 -0.05 13.47 -3.63
N PRO A 160 0.91 13.08 -4.48
CA PRO A 160 0.74 12.46 -5.80
C PRO A 160 0.55 10.94 -5.72
N SER A 161 -0.31 10.39 -6.53
CA SER A 161 -0.51 8.93 -6.57
C SER A 161 -0.80 8.39 -7.98
N MET A 162 -0.56 7.09 -8.13
CA MET A 162 -1.05 6.27 -9.24
C MET A 162 -2.06 5.27 -8.69
N THR A 163 -3.22 5.16 -9.32
CA THR A 163 -4.26 4.19 -8.92
C THR A 163 -4.36 3.07 -9.93
N ILE A 164 -4.36 1.83 -9.45
CA ILE A 164 -4.62 0.61 -10.22
C ILE A 164 -5.86 -0.05 -9.67
N ALA A 165 -6.87 -0.22 -10.51
CA ALA A 165 -8.10 -0.93 -10.19
C ALA A 165 -8.07 -2.32 -10.84
N LEU A 166 -8.13 -3.37 -10.02
CA LEU A 166 -8.23 -4.76 -10.46
C LEU A 166 -9.66 -5.26 -10.26
N ASN A 167 -10.27 -5.81 -11.30
CA ASN A 167 -11.67 -6.28 -11.23
C ASN A 167 -11.80 -7.78 -10.93
N GLY A 168 -10.69 -8.53 -10.97
CA GLY A 168 -10.66 -9.96 -10.69
C GLY A 168 -10.96 -10.85 -11.91
N GLU A 169 -11.07 -10.29 -13.10
CA GLU A 169 -11.26 -11.08 -14.33
C GLU A 169 -10.07 -11.96 -14.65
N THR A 170 -8.87 -11.56 -14.22
CA THR A 170 -7.64 -12.34 -14.34
C THR A 170 -7.39 -13.05 -13.01
N ASN A 171 -7.61 -14.36 -12.96
CA ASN A 171 -7.31 -15.14 -11.76
C ASN A 171 -5.82 -15.46 -11.67
N LEU A 172 -5.06 -14.56 -11.10
CA LEU A 172 -3.62 -14.70 -10.94
C LEU A 172 -3.22 -15.89 -10.05
N ARG A 173 -4.07 -16.31 -9.12
CA ARG A 173 -3.80 -17.49 -8.28
C ARG A 173 -3.82 -18.78 -9.08
N GLN A 174 -4.73 -18.93 -10.04
CA GLN A 174 -4.78 -20.09 -10.92
C GLN A 174 -3.64 -20.08 -11.94
N THR A 175 -3.28 -18.90 -12.43
CA THR A 175 -2.20 -18.75 -13.41
C THR A 175 -0.82 -19.09 -12.83
N TYR A 176 -0.62 -18.87 -11.52
CA TYR A 176 0.68 -19.01 -10.87
C TYR A 176 0.76 -20.15 -9.84
N GLN A 177 -0.21 -21.05 -9.80
CA GLN A 177 -0.03 -22.28 -9.01
C GLN A 177 1.14 -23.08 -9.60
N PRO A 178 2.09 -23.55 -8.77
CA PRO A 178 3.09 -24.50 -9.23
C PRO A 178 2.34 -25.71 -9.80
N ARG A 179 2.67 -26.10 -11.02
CA ARG A 179 2.20 -27.40 -11.52
C ARG A 179 2.74 -28.44 -10.55
N GLU A 180 1.86 -29.14 -9.84
CA GLU A 180 2.26 -30.35 -9.13
C GLU A 180 2.96 -31.24 -10.16
N LYS A 181 4.22 -31.57 -9.87
CA LYS A 181 4.94 -32.57 -10.65
C LYS A 181 4.25 -33.87 -10.36
N LEU A 182 3.54 -34.40 -11.34
CA LEU A 182 3.20 -35.83 -11.40
C LEU A 182 4.45 -36.66 -11.41
#